data_309d0efd9dc59e18f3e63854526d4bfa
#
_entry.id   309d0efd9dc59e18f3e63854526d4bfa
#
_cell.length_a   1.000
_cell.length_b   1.000
_cell.length_c   1.000
_cell.angle_alpha   90.00
_cell.angle_beta   90.00
_cell.angle_gamma   90.00
#
_symmetry.space_group_name_H-M   'P 1'
#
loop_
_entity.id
_entity.type
_entity.pdbx_description
1 polymer ?
#
loop_
_entity_poly.entity_id
_entity_poly.type
_entity_poly.pdbx_seq_one_letter_code
_entity_poly.pdbx_strand_id
1 'polypeptide(L)'
;MRTTKRTTLSYSRLENELRQDILSNRLSGGDALPTENELAESYGISRNSVRRALADLAAEGLVNKVHGSGTFVTPVSQRLKLNASECQSRQILFLSLSSAMSEYTFRAGATYEPIFAGLNGVLQKHGYNLLLTQVGIDWVPPACLLEGNISGIIFHGPVDEEFWRKYIRPYPNIGIQYPAVEIDSDFVAIDNYAFSKLCLNHLAEKGFIKKANLR
;
A
#
# COMPACT_ATOMS: atom_id res chain seq x y z
N MET A 1 -41.03 17.69 10.16
CA MET A 1 -39.68 17.17 10.57
C MET A 1 -39.25 15.91 9.84
N ARG A 2 -39.50 15.77 8.51
CA ARG A 2 -39.11 14.56 7.70
C ARG A 2 -38.00 14.80 6.68
N THR A 3 -37.55 16.03 6.47
CA THR A 3 -36.65 16.41 5.36
C THR A 3 -35.17 16.18 5.70
N THR A 4 -34.76 16.30 6.96
CA THR A 4 -33.36 16.25 7.39
C THR A 4 -32.73 14.85 7.26
N LYS A 5 -33.49 13.79 7.53
CA LYS A 5 -32.97 12.41 7.49
C LYS A 5 -32.72 11.90 6.07
N ARG A 6 -33.50 12.35 5.08
CA ARG A 6 -33.34 11.97 3.67
C ARG A 6 -32.16 12.65 3.01
N THR A 7 -31.88 13.91 3.38
CA THR A 7 -30.73 14.68 2.86
C THR A 7 -29.40 14.13 3.39
N THR A 8 -29.35 13.68 4.64
CA THR A 8 -28.14 13.09 5.23
C THR A 8 -27.78 11.76 4.57
N LEU A 9 -28.77 10.91 4.26
CA LEU A 9 -28.53 9.64 3.54
C LEU A 9 -27.98 9.86 2.11
N SER A 10 -28.51 10.86 1.39
CA SER A 10 -28.08 11.15 0.02
C SER A 10 -26.70 11.82 -0.02
N TYR A 11 -26.35 12.65 0.97
CA TYR A 11 -25.03 13.23 1.14
C TYR A 11 -23.97 12.13 1.37
N SER A 12 -24.20 11.27 2.37
CA SER A 12 -23.28 10.15 2.67
C SER A 12 -23.16 9.16 1.50
N ARG A 13 -24.22 9.03 0.71
CA ARG A 13 -24.19 8.21 -0.50
C ARG A 13 -23.24 8.79 -1.55
N LEU A 14 -23.37 10.09 -1.88
CA LEU A 14 -22.46 10.77 -2.82
C LEU A 14 -21.00 10.64 -2.37
N GLU A 15 -20.73 10.96 -1.11
CA GLU A 15 -19.38 10.90 -0.53
C GLU A 15 -18.78 9.49 -0.62
N ASN A 16 -19.55 8.47 -0.24
CA ASN A 16 -19.09 7.08 -0.26
C ASN A 16 -18.93 6.54 -1.70
N GLU A 17 -19.81 6.87 -2.64
CA GLU A 17 -19.68 6.44 -4.03
C GLU A 17 -18.43 7.06 -4.68
N LEU A 18 -18.22 8.36 -4.54
CA LEU A 18 -17.01 9.01 -5.05
C LEU A 18 -15.74 8.45 -4.39
N ARG A 19 -15.74 8.24 -3.08
CA ARG A 19 -14.62 7.62 -2.37
C ARG A 19 -14.31 6.24 -2.93
N GLN A 20 -15.32 5.38 -3.10
CA GLN A 20 -15.18 4.04 -3.66
C GLN A 20 -14.66 4.08 -5.10
N ASP A 21 -15.14 4.98 -5.93
CA ASP A 21 -14.70 5.12 -7.32
C ASP A 21 -13.24 5.58 -7.42
N ILE A 22 -12.81 6.47 -6.53
CA ILE A 22 -11.42 6.93 -6.44
C ILE A 22 -10.52 5.81 -5.89
N LEU A 23 -10.93 5.12 -4.83
CA LEU A 23 -10.13 4.07 -4.21
C LEU A 23 -10.06 2.80 -5.06
N SER A 24 -11.12 2.47 -5.80
CA SER A 24 -11.11 1.36 -6.76
C SER A 24 -10.46 1.70 -8.10
N ASN A 25 -9.90 2.92 -8.24
CA ASN A 25 -9.27 3.44 -9.47
C ASN A 25 -10.22 3.47 -10.68
N ARG A 26 -11.54 3.48 -10.45
CA ARG A 26 -12.55 3.78 -11.50
C ARG A 26 -12.46 5.26 -11.93
N LEU A 27 -12.13 6.14 -10.97
CA LEU A 27 -11.72 7.51 -11.22
C LEU A 27 -10.22 7.60 -10.97
N SER A 28 -9.47 7.89 -12.02
CA SER A 28 -8.01 7.95 -11.99
C SER A 28 -7.51 9.31 -11.50
N GLY A 29 -6.28 9.33 -10.96
CA GLY A 29 -5.64 10.59 -10.55
C GLY A 29 -5.51 11.57 -11.71
N GLY A 30 -6.04 12.77 -11.54
CA GLY A 30 -6.13 13.82 -12.57
C GLY A 30 -7.48 13.90 -13.27
N ASP A 31 -8.37 12.91 -13.11
CA ASP A 31 -9.71 12.97 -13.70
C ASP A 31 -10.51 14.12 -13.09
N ALA A 32 -11.26 14.85 -13.94
CA ALA A 32 -12.19 15.85 -13.51
C ALA A 32 -13.47 15.22 -12.98
N LEU A 33 -13.90 15.63 -11.79
CA LEU A 33 -15.21 15.27 -11.28
C LEU A 33 -16.31 16.09 -11.97
N PRO A 34 -17.55 15.55 -12.05
CA PRO A 34 -18.69 16.33 -12.49
C PRO A 34 -18.84 17.60 -11.65
N THR A 35 -19.41 18.63 -12.23
CA THR A 35 -19.63 19.92 -11.56
C THR A 35 -20.56 19.81 -10.35
N GLU A 36 -20.47 20.77 -9.42
CA GLU A 36 -21.38 20.82 -8.26
C GLU A 36 -22.86 20.79 -8.66
N ASN A 37 -23.21 21.35 -9.83
CA ASN A 37 -24.59 21.34 -10.33
C ASN A 37 -25.01 19.95 -10.82
N GLU A 38 -24.17 19.31 -11.64
CA GLU A 38 -24.41 17.96 -12.15
C GLU A 38 -24.53 16.95 -11.02
N LEU A 39 -23.64 17.03 -10.02
CA LEU A 39 -23.72 16.17 -8.83
C LEU A 39 -24.98 16.44 -8.01
N ALA A 40 -25.37 17.70 -7.84
CA ALA A 40 -26.56 18.07 -7.12
C ALA A 40 -27.82 17.51 -7.80
N GLU A 41 -27.89 17.58 -9.11
CA GLU A 41 -29.00 17.06 -9.93
C GLU A 41 -29.02 15.51 -9.89
N SER A 42 -27.88 14.86 -10.14
CA SER A 42 -27.77 13.39 -10.18
C SER A 42 -28.16 12.72 -8.86
N TYR A 43 -27.78 13.34 -7.73
CA TYR A 43 -28.05 12.78 -6.39
C TYR A 43 -29.28 13.37 -5.71
N GLY A 44 -29.96 14.34 -6.34
CA GLY A 44 -31.15 14.98 -5.79
C GLY A 44 -30.90 15.71 -4.47
N ILE A 45 -29.75 16.33 -4.32
CA ILE A 45 -29.31 17.05 -3.10
C ILE A 45 -28.99 18.52 -3.39
N SER A 46 -28.90 19.33 -2.34
CA SER A 46 -28.53 20.74 -2.51
C SER A 46 -27.05 20.90 -2.93
N ARG A 47 -26.74 21.96 -3.66
CA ARG A 47 -25.35 22.34 -3.98
C ARG A 47 -24.48 22.50 -2.71
N ASN A 48 -25.05 22.99 -1.62
CA ASN A 48 -24.33 23.10 -0.35
C ASN A 48 -23.97 21.73 0.22
N SER A 49 -24.84 20.70 0.06
CA SER A 49 -24.54 19.33 0.45
C SER A 49 -23.42 18.75 -0.41
N VAL A 50 -23.43 19.01 -1.74
CA VAL A 50 -22.33 18.60 -2.64
C VAL A 50 -21.02 19.25 -2.24
N ARG A 51 -21.02 20.57 -1.99
CA ARG A 51 -19.80 21.29 -1.56
C ARG A 51 -19.21 20.72 -0.29
N ARG A 52 -20.06 20.35 0.65
CA ARG A 52 -19.61 19.76 1.90
C ARG A 52 -18.98 18.38 1.64
N ALA A 53 -19.62 17.50 0.83
CA ALA A 53 -19.08 16.20 0.47
C ALA A 53 -17.72 16.32 -0.24
N LEU A 54 -17.60 17.25 -1.20
CA LEU A 54 -16.35 17.51 -1.89
C LEU A 54 -15.28 18.12 -0.96
N ALA A 55 -15.68 18.93 0.03
CA ALA A 55 -14.75 19.47 1.03
C ALA A 55 -14.22 18.37 1.98
N ASP A 56 -15.08 17.42 2.38
CA ASP A 56 -14.66 16.29 3.20
C ASP A 56 -13.70 15.36 2.43
N LEU A 57 -14.00 15.05 1.16
CA LEU A 57 -13.08 14.31 0.28
C LEU A 57 -11.77 15.07 0.01
N ALA A 58 -11.80 16.40 -0.04
CA ALA A 58 -10.60 17.22 -0.17
C ALA A 58 -9.77 17.24 1.12
N ALA A 59 -10.41 17.24 2.29
CA ALA A 59 -9.74 17.11 3.58
C ALA A 59 -9.05 15.73 3.75
N GLU A 60 -9.62 14.68 3.13
CA GLU A 60 -9.00 13.36 3.03
C GLU A 60 -7.89 13.28 1.95
N GLY A 61 -7.65 14.38 1.22
CA GLY A 61 -6.67 14.41 0.13
C GLY A 61 -7.07 13.65 -1.13
N LEU A 62 -8.31 13.15 -1.22
CA LEU A 62 -8.79 12.36 -2.36
C LEU A 62 -9.08 13.19 -3.60
N VAL A 63 -9.48 14.45 -3.41
CA VAL A 63 -9.74 15.38 -4.49
C VAL A 63 -9.06 16.71 -4.25
N ASN A 64 -8.80 17.45 -5.31
CA ASN A 64 -8.24 18.79 -5.26
C ASN A 64 -9.13 19.78 -6.04
N LYS A 65 -9.48 20.90 -5.42
CA LYS A 65 -10.28 21.95 -6.04
C LYS A 65 -9.37 22.99 -6.68
N VAL A 66 -9.45 23.13 -8.00
CA VAL A 66 -8.71 24.14 -8.77
C VAL A 66 -9.66 25.30 -9.06
N HIS A 67 -9.31 26.49 -8.55
CA HIS A 67 -10.16 27.67 -8.71
C HIS A 67 -10.40 27.98 -10.19
N GLY A 68 -11.66 28.10 -10.59
CA GLY A 68 -12.07 28.36 -11.98
C GLY A 68 -12.04 27.15 -12.92
N SER A 69 -11.43 26.03 -12.54
CA SER A 69 -11.26 24.85 -13.42
C SER A 69 -12.09 23.63 -12.98
N GLY A 70 -12.47 23.55 -11.70
CA GLY A 70 -13.27 22.43 -11.20
C GLY A 70 -12.62 21.65 -10.06
N THR A 71 -13.15 20.45 -9.81
CA THR A 71 -12.61 19.50 -8.81
C THR A 71 -12.04 18.31 -9.54
N PHE A 72 -10.82 17.91 -9.16
CA PHE A 72 -10.07 16.84 -9.80
C PHE A 72 -9.71 15.78 -8.77
N VAL A 73 -9.62 14.52 -9.21
CA VAL A 73 -9.08 13.44 -8.38
C VAL A 73 -7.60 13.69 -8.12
N THR A 74 -7.19 13.68 -6.88
CA THR A 74 -5.78 13.85 -6.51
C THR A 74 -4.98 12.63 -6.96
N PRO A 75 -3.90 12.79 -7.74
CA PRO A 75 -3.01 11.68 -8.10
C PRO A 75 -2.49 10.94 -6.87
N VAL A 76 -2.39 9.61 -6.95
CA VAL A 76 -1.90 8.77 -5.85
C VAL A 76 -0.56 9.28 -5.30
N SER A 77 0.37 9.64 -6.19
CA SER A 77 1.68 10.19 -5.81
C SER A 77 1.62 11.50 -5.00
N GLN A 78 0.59 12.32 -5.20
CA GLN A 78 0.36 13.54 -4.40
C GLN A 78 -0.33 13.21 -3.09
N ARG A 79 -1.32 12.31 -3.09
CA ARG A 79 -1.98 11.82 -1.85
C ARG A 79 -0.95 11.25 -0.88
N LEU A 80 -0.03 10.43 -1.39
CA LEU A 80 1.03 9.82 -0.59
C LEU A 80 2.00 10.86 -0.01
N LYS A 81 2.36 11.92 -0.76
CA LYS A 81 3.22 13.00 -0.27
C LYS A 81 2.54 13.85 0.80
N LEU A 82 1.27 14.17 0.65
CA LEU A 82 0.50 14.92 1.66
C LEU A 82 0.39 14.12 2.96
N ASN A 83 0.09 12.83 2.87
CA ASN A 83 -0.03 11.96 4.03
C ASN A 83 1.33 11.67 4.69
N ALA A 84 2.43 11.58 3.93
CA ALA A 84 3.76 11.37 4.51
C ALA A 84 4.27 12.56 5.32
N SER A 85 3.86 13.79 5.01
CA SER A 85 4.28 15.01 5.74
C SER A 85 3.45 15.27 7.02
N GLU A 86 2.22 14.76 7.09
CA GLU A 86 1.30 14.96 8.22
C GLU A 86 0.89 13.66 8.91
N CYS A 87 1.33 12.51 8.39
CA CYS A 87 0.88 11.21 8.84
C CYS A 87 1.38 10.90 10.25
N GLN A 88 0.52 11.05 11.23
CA GLN A 88 0.67 10.47 12.57
C GLN A 88 0.33 8.96 12.57
N SER A 89 0.22 8.33 11.41
CA SER A 89 0.01 6.89 11.31
C SER A 89 1.19 6.17 11.97
N ARG A 90 0.88 5.24 12.84
CA ARG A 90 1.85 4.33 13.45
C ARG A 90 1.72 2.93 12.87
N GLN A 91 1.47 2.85 11.56
CA GLN A 91 1.31 1.59 10.84
C GLN A 91 2.46 1.36 9.88
N ILE A 92 3.12 0.24 10.01
CA ILE A 92 4.10 -0.27 9.06
C ILE A 92 3.44 -1.40 8.28
N LEU A 93 3.44 -1.27 6.95
CA LEU A 93 2.85 -2.27 6.07
C LEU A 93 3.89 -3.32 5.70
N PHE A 94 3.61 -4.59 6.01
CA PHE A 94 4.32 -5.70 5.41
C PHE A 94 3.55 -6.15 4.16
N LEU A 95 4.16 -5.97 3.01
CA LEU A 95 3.58 -6.22 1.71
C LEU A 95 4.20 -7.47 1.08
N SER A 96 3.45 -8.57 1.04
CA SER A 96 3.86 -9.76 0.31
C SER A 96 3.49 -9.60 -1.16
N LEU A 97 4.52 -9.53 -2.02
CA LEU A 97 4.36 -9.42 -3.47
C LEU A 97 4.36 -10.81 -4.08
N SER A 98 3.31 -11.13 -4.80
CA SER A 98 3.05 -12.50 -5.22
C SER A 98 3.69 -12.84 -6.55
N SER A 99 4.54 -13.86 -6.54
CA SER A 99 4.50 -14.88 -7.58
C SER A 99 3.58 -16.03 -7.12
N ALA A 100 3.19 -16.94 -7.98
CA ALA A 100 2.32 -18.09 -7.68
C ALA A 100 2.75 -18.96 -6.47
N MET A 101 3.91 -18.71 -5.89
CA MET A 101 4.44 -19.35 -4.67
C MET A 101 3.94 -18.72 -3.36
N SER A 102 3.32 -17.55 -3.37
CA SER A 102 3.01 -16.82 -2.12
C SER A 102 1.83 -17.40 -1.36
N GLU A 103 0.91 -18.11 -2.00
CA GLU A 103 -0.11 -18.89 -1.27
C GLU A 103 0.51 -19.94 -0.32
N TYR A 104 1.64 -20.54 -0.75
CA TYR A 104 2.38 -21.46 0.09
C TYR A 104 3.12 -20.75 1.24
N THR A 105 3.54 -19.51 1.04
CA THR A 105 4.38 -18.78 2.00
C THR A 105 3.59 -18.37 3.25
N PHE A 106 2.37 -17.91 3.09
CA PHE A 106 1.47 -17.60 4.22
C PHE A 106 0.88 -18.85 4.89
N ARG A 107 0.71 -19.94 4.12
CA ARG A 107 0.25 -21.24 4.67
C ARG A 107 1.36 -22.03 5.35
N ALA A 108 2.61 -21.85 4.96
CA ALA A 108 3.77 -22.56 5.51
C ALA A 108 4.33 -21.90 6.78
N GLY A 109 3.49 -21.41 7.67
CA GLY A 109 3.71 -20.74 8.97
C GLY A 109 5.12 -20.72 9.58
N ALA A 110 5.92 -21.77 9.37
CA ALA A 110 7.21 -21.95 10.00
C ALA A 110 8.32 -20.96 9.56
N THR A 111 8.28 -20.42 8.35
CA THR A 111 9.37 -19.59 7.81
C THR A 111 9.20 -18.10 8.14
N TYR A 112 7.97 -17.61 8.13
CA TYR A 112 7.67 -16.18 8.33
C TYR A 112 7.26 -15.85 9.76
N GLU A 113 6.83 -16.83 10.55
CA GLU A 113 6.45 -16.62 11.96
C GLU A 113 7.58 -15.94 12.76
N PRO A 114 8.85 -16.36 12.71
CA PRO A 114 9.93 -15.69 13.40
C PRO A 114 10.18 -14.26 12.90
N ILE A 115 10.02 -14.02 11.60
CA ILE A 115 10.18 -12.68 10.99
C ILE A 115 9.08 -11.76 11.52
N PHE A 116 7.82 -12.20 11.48
CA PHE A 116 6.70 -11.39 11.96
C PHE A 116 6.77 -11.18 13.48
N ALA A 117 7.15 -12.19 14.24
CA ALA A 117 7.35 -12.05 15.69
C ALA A 117 8.45 -11.02 16.01
N GLY A 118 9.58 -11.08 15.28
CA GLY A 118 10.69 -10.13 15.41
C GLY A 118 10.27 -8.71 15.05
N LEU A 119 9.64 -8.53 13.87
CA LEU A 119 9.16 -7.22 13.41
C LEU A 119 8.13 -6.64 14.39
N ASN A 120 7.12 -7.41 14.77
CA ASN A 120 6.10 -6.94 15.68
C ASN A 120 6.66 -6.58 17.05
N GLY A 121 7.61 -7.39 17.58
CA GLY A 121 8.26 -7.12 18.86
C GLY A 121 9.07 -5.81 18.87
N VAL A 122 9.72 -5.44 17.75
CA VAL A 122 10.43 -4.16 17.61
C VAL A 122 9.45 -3.02 17.40
N LEU A 123 8.49 -3.17 16.49
CA LEU A 123 7.54 -2.12 16.15
C LEU A 123 6.68 -1.70 17.35
N GLN A 124 6.19 -2.66 18.14
CA GLN A 124 5.42 -2.37 19.35
C GLN A 124 6.20 -1.56 20.39
N LYS A 125 7.50 -1.83 20.58
CA LYS A 125 8.35 -1.04 21.49
C LYS A 125 8.44 0.43 21.08
N HIS A 126 8.30 0.72 19.79
CA HIS A 126 8.31 2.08 19.24
C HIS A 126 6.90 2.64 18.99
N GLY A 127 5.85 1.94 19.41
CA GLY A 127 4.46 2.37 19.28
C GLY A 127 3.91 2.25 17.85
N TYR A 128 4.50 1.39 17.02
CA TYR A 128 4.00 1.08 15.68
C TYR A 128 3.24 -0.24 15.66
N ASN A 129 2.28 -0.36 14.76
CA ASN A 129 1.56 -1.59 14.46
C ASN A 129 2.03 -2.16 13.13
N LEU A 130 2.05 -3.49 13.01
CA LEU A 130 2.35 -4.20 11.78
C LEU A 130 1.03 -4.54 11.07
N LEU A 131 0.86 -4.04 9.86
CA LEU A 131 -0.25 -4.39 8.98
C LEU A 131 0.27 -5.36 7.91
N LEU A 132 -0.37 -6.52 7.77
CA LEU A 132 0.02 -7.55 6.81
C LEU A 132 -0.96 -7.55 5.64
N THR A 133 -0.46 -7.47 4.42
CA THR A 133 -1.29 -7.60 3.21
C THR A 133 -0.51 -8.23 2.06
N GLN A 134 -1.22 -8.63 1.04
CA GLN A 134 -0.69 -9.30 -0.13
C GLN A 134 -1.14 -8.61 -1.41
N VAL A 135 -0.26 -8.56 -2.41
CA VAL A 135 -0.56 -8.14 -3.78
C VAL A 135 -0.48 -9.37 -4.68
N GLY A 136 -1.53 -9.62 -5.45
CA GLY A 136 -1.61 -10.71 -6.40
C GLY A 136 -0.80 -10.43 -7.68
N ILE A 137 -0.81 -11.41 -8.59
CA ILE A 137 -0.15 -11.30 -9.91
C ILE A 137 -0.79 -10.25 -10.82
N ASP A 138 -1.97 -9.79 -10.48
CA ASP A 138 -2.73 -8.72 -11.16
C ASP A 138 -2.26 -7.32 -10.76
N TRP A 139 -1.34 -7.23 -9.80
CA TRP A 139 -0.77 -5.98 -9.27
C TRP A 139 -1.81 -4.96 -8.79
N VAL A 140 -2.97 -5.44 -8.33
CA VAL A 140 -4.00 -4.57 -7.75
C VAL A 140 -3.53 -4.07 -6.39
N PRO A 141 -3.39 -2.75 -6.18
CA PRO A 141 -2.95 -2.21 -4.91
C PRO A 141 -4.01 -2.41 -3.84
N PRO A 142 -3.63 -2.85 -2.62
CA PRO A 142 -4.56 -2.95 -1.51
C PRO A 142 -5.02 -1.57 -1.03
N ALA A 143 -6.21 -1.49 -0.45
CA ALA A 143 -6.83 -0.25 -0.01
C ALA A 143 -5.92 0.61 0.90
N CYS A 144 -5.16 -0.01 1.80
CA CYS A 144 -4.24 0.69 2.70
C CYS A 144 -3.14 1.49 1.96
N LEU A 145 -2.69 1.03 0.77
CA LEU A 145 -1.78 1.80 -0.08
C LEU A 145 -2.47 2.98 -0.76
N LEU A 146 -3.76 2.84 -1.07
CA LEU A 146 -4.54 3.89 -1.74
C LEU A 146 -5.00 4.97 -0.76
N GLU A 147 -5.29 4.57 0.47
CA GLU A 147 -5.68 5.47 1.57
C GLU A 147 -4.48 6.27 2.11
N GLY A 148 -3.27 5.73 1.98
CA GLY A 148 -2.05 6.43 2.38
C GLY A 148 -1.82 6.53 3.90
N ASN A 149 -2.56 5.78 4.70
CA ASN A 149 -2.46 5.82 6.16
C ASN A 149 -1.41 4.83 6.70
N ILE A 150 -0.18 4.88 6.14
CA ILE A 150 0.96 4.05 6.55
C ILE A 150 2.23 4.91 6.66
N SER A 151 3.12 4.57 7.58
CA SER A 151 4.38 5.29 7.84
C SER A 151 5.56 4.72 7.07
N GLY A 152 5.48 3.48 6.61
CA GLY A 152 6.52 2.82 5.84
C GLY A 152 6.10 1.44 5.37
N ILE A 153 6.90 0.88 4.46
CA ILE A 153 6.62 -0.40 3.81
C ILE A 153 7.82 -1.33 3.97
N ILE A 154 7.55 -2.55 4.43
CA ILE A 154 8.46 -3.68 4.33
C ILE A 154 7.87 -4.59 3.25
N PHE A 155 8.60 -4.83 2.17
CA PHE A 155 8.08 -5.68 1.10
C PHE A 155 8.94 -6.93 0.89
N HIS A 156 8.30 -7.99 0.43
CA HIS A 156 8.94 -9.29 0.15
C HIS A 156 8.39 -9.89 -1.14
N GLY A 157 9.27 -10.45 -1.93
CA GLY A 157 8.95 -11.12 -3.19
C GLY A 157 9.31 -10.30 -4.43
N PRO A 158 9.11 -10.87 -5.63
CA PRO A 158 9.34 -10.18 -6.88
C PRO A 158 8.41 -8.98 -6.99
N VAL A 159 8.91 -7.88 -7.49
CA VAL A 159 8.17 -6.63 -7.64
C VAL A 159 8.12 -6.23 -9.10
N ASP A 160 6.96 -5.76 -9.54
CA ASP A 160 6.80 -5.06 -10.81
C ASP A 160 7.33 -3.62 -10.66
N GLU A 161 8.13 -3.16 -11.63
CA GLU A 161 8.78 -1.85 -11.55
C GLU A 161 7.78 -0.69 -11.53
N GLU A 162 6.69 -0.79 -12.31
CA GLU A 162 5.67 0.25 -12.36
C GLU A 162 4.88 0.30 -11.05
N PHE A 163 4.51 -0.86 -10.50
CA PHE A 163 3.86 -0.97 -9.21
C PHE A 163 4.74 -0.40 -8.09
N TRP A 164 6.03 -0.74 -8.06
CA TRP A 164 6.97 -0.23 -7.09
C TRP A 164 7.10 1.29 -7.18
N ARG A 165 7.33 1.82 -8.38
CA ARG A 165 7.48 3.26 -8.62
C ARG A 165 6.25 4.05 -8.17
N LYS A 166 5.06 3.51 -8.41
CA LYS A 166 3.79 4.18 -8.14
C LYS A 166 3.34 4.07 -6.69
N TYR A 167 3.52 2.91 -6.05
CA TYR A 167 2.88 2.61 -4.78
C TYR A 167 3.85 2.35 -3.61
N ILE A 168 5.08 1.91 -3.85
CA ILE A 168 6.05 1.60 -2.79
C ILE A 168 7.06 2.73 -2.61
N ARG A 169 7.70 3.17 -3.70
CA ARG A 169 8.73 4.20 -3.69
C ARG A 169 8.36 5.51 -2.96
N PRO A 170 7.10 5.99 -2.98
CA PRO A 170 6.72 7.21 -2.27
C PRO A 170 6.83 7.13 -0.74
N TYR A 171 6.93 5.93 -0.18
CA TYR A 171 7.10 5.69 1.26
C TYR A 171 8.54 5.35 1.61
N PRO A 172 8.97 5.58 2.88
CA PRO A 172 10.12 4.88 3.42
C PRO A 172 9.92 3.38 3.24
N ASN A 173 10.84 2.71 2.56
CA ASN A 173 10.63 1.31 2.23
C ASN A 173 11.91 0.49 2.33
N ILE A 174 11.76 -0.80 2.61
CA ILE A 174 12.85 -1.77 2.68
C ILE A 174 12.36 -3.13 2.16
N GLY A 175 13.16 -3.76 1.31
CA GLY A 175 12.89 -5.10 0.81
C GLY A 175 13.52 -6.19 1.68
N ILE A 176 12.84 -7.33 1.80
CA ILE A 176 13.41 -8.56 2.36
C ILE A 176 13.75 -9.48 1.20
N GLN A 177 15.01 -9.94 1.15
CA GLN A 177 15.63 -10.64 0.03
C GLN A 177 15.83 -9.73 -1.20
N TYR A 178 16.59 -10.20 -2.17
CA TYR A 178 16.87 -9.42 -3.37
C TYR A 178 15.70 -9.50 -4.36
N PRO A 179 15.32 -8.37 -4.99
CA PRO A 179 14.33 -8.39 -6.06
C PRO A 179 14.92 -8.99 -7.34
N ALA A 180 14.03 -9.42 -8.24
CA ALA A 180 14.43 -9.87 -9.57
C ALA A 180 14.75 -8.71 -10.52
N VAL A 181 14.46 -7.47 -10.13
CA VAL A 181 14.68 -6.24 -10.92
C VAL A 181 15.49 -5.23 -10.10
N GLU A 182 16.22 -4.37 -10.80
CA GLU A 182 16.94 -3.26 -10.15
C GLU A 182 15.94 -2.15 -9.78
N ILE A 183 15.79 -1.95 -8.48
CA ILE A 183 15.00 -0.87 -7.90
C ILE A 183 15.82 -0.11 -6.85
N ASP A 184 15.57 1.18 -6.72
CA ASP A 184 16.22 2.07 -5.77
C ASP A 184 15.60 1.92 -4.37
N SER A 185 15.96 0.84 -3.67
CA SER A 185 15.46 0.50 -2.34
C SER A 185 16.54 -0.20 -1.53
N ASP A 186 16.50 -0.06 -0.21
CA ASP A 186 17.35 -0.83 0.68
C ASP A 186 16.83 -2.27 0.81
N PHE A 187 17.74 -3.21 1.06
CA PHE A 187 17.40 -4.62 1.21
C PHE A 187 18.09 -5.26 2.41
N VAL A 188 17.35 -6.12 3.08
CA VAL A 188 17.89 -7.09 4.05
C VAL A 188 17.81 -8.48 3.42
N ALA A 189 18.94 -9.11 3.24
CA ALA A 189 19.02 -10.43 2.63
C ALA A 189 19.91 -11.37 3.44
N ILE A 190 19.67 -12.66 3.29
CA ILE A 190 20.55 -13.72 3.82
C ILE A 190 21.79 -13.78 2.92
N ASP A 191 22.96 -13.85 3.53
CA ASP A 191 24.20 -14.17 2.79
C ASP A 191 24.14 -15.64 2.33
N ASN A 192 23.54 -15.83 1.17
CA ASN A 192 23.37 -17.14 0.56
C ASN A 192 24.72 -17.81 0.23
N TYR A 193 25.78 -17.02 -0.04
CA TYR A 193 27.11 -17.58 -0.30
C TYR A 193 27.71 -18.15 0.98
N ALA A 194 27.74 -17.38 2.07
CA ALA A 194 28.22 -17.86 3.37
C ALA A 194 27.40 -19.06 3.86
N PHE A 195 26.07 -19.03 3.70
CA PHE A 195 25.21 -20.15 4.02
C PHE A 195 25.55 -21.42 3.22
N SER A 196 25.66 -21.31 1.89
CA SER A 196 26.01 -22.44 1.01
C SER A 196 27.38 -23.02 1.35
N LYS A 197 28.36 -22.14 1.63
CA LYS A 197 29.71 -22.57 2.08
C LYS A 197 29.67 -23.35 3.39
N LEU A 198 28.83 -22.90 4.34
CA LEU A 198 28.65 -23.62 5.62
C LEU A 198 28.06 -25.02 5.39
N CYS A 199 27.02 -25.15 4.56
CA CYS A 199 26.41 -26.43 4.21
C CYS A 199 27.42 -27.36 3.52
N LEU A 200 28.17 -26.86 2.55
CA LEU A 200 29.17 -27.65 1.82
C LEU A 200 30.30 -28.11 2.75
N ASN A 201 30.79 -27.25 3.64
CA ASN A 201 31.78 -27.62 4.63
C ASN A 201 31.29 -28.74 5.55
N HIS A 202 30.04 -28.64 6.02
CA HIS A 202 29.43 -29.68 6.85
C HIS A 202 29.34 -31.05 6.11
N LEU A 203 28.92 -31.03 4.84
CA LEU A 203 28.87 -32.27 4.03
C LEU A 203 30.28 -32.84 3.79
N ALA A 204 31.30 -32.00 3.62
CA ALA A 204 32.69 -32.46 3.49
C ALA A 204 33.23 -33.06 4.80
N GLU A 205 32.91 -32.46 5.95
CA GLU A 205 33.27 -33.00 7.27
C GLU A 205 32.63 -34.35 7.55
N LYS A 206 31.41 -34.57 7.04
CA LYS A 206 30.72 -35.87 7.14
C LYS A 206 31.16 -36.87 6.07
N GLY A 207 32.07 -36.53 5.18
CA GLY A 207 32.62 -37.41 4.14
C GLY A 207 31.71 -37.62 2.91
N PHE A 208 30.65 -36.83 2.77
CA PHE A 208 29.75 -36.93 1.62
C PHE A 208 30.34 -36.29 0.34
N ILE A 209 31.23 -35.32 0.49
CA ILE A 209 31.90 -34.65 -0.63
C ILE A 209 33.37 -34.44 -0.34
N LYS A 210 34.21 -34.39 -1.40
CA LYS A 210 35.67 -34.12 -1.27
C LYS A 210 35.92 -32.62 -1.07
N LYS A 211 36.73 -32.24 -0.07
CA LYS A 211 37.09 -30.84 0.25
C LYS A 211 37.77 -30.07 -0.91
N ALA A 212 38.35 -30.77 -1.88
CA ALA A 212 39.14 -30.14 -2.94
C ALA A 212 38.39 -29.24 -3.91
N ASN A 213 37.04 -29.27 -3.92
CA ASN A 213 36.19 -28.53 -4.84
C ASN A 213 35.45 -27.34 -4.20
N LEU A 214 35.86 -26.92 -3.00
CA LEU A 214 35.17 -25.88 -2.21
C LEU A 214 35.92 -24.53 -2.18
N ARG A 215 36.57 -24.18 -3.29
CA ARG A 215 37.26 -22.86 -3.44
C ARG A 215 36.32 -21.82 -4.02
#